data_361ab25575ca4b1226e2581ffd4f47ad
#
_entry.id   361ab25575ca4b1226e2581ffd4f47ad
#
_cell.length_a   1.000
_cell.length_b   1.000
_cell.length_c   1.000
_cell.angle_alpha   90.00
_cell.angle_beta   90.00
_cell.angle_gamma   90.00
#
_symmetry.space_group_name_H-M   'P 1'
#
loop_
_entity.id
_entity.type
_entity.pdbx_description
1 polymer ?
#
loop_
_entity_poly.entity_id
_entity_poly.type
_entity_poly.pdbx_seq_one_letter_code
_entity_poly.pdbx_strand_id
1 'polypeptide(L)'
;GSNPPAPATFITCARATIGQGRIASRGKRHAVASRTLNDFWIFSGNSNIALSKKICEFLKMPLGGAKVTTFSDGEIQIEIEDNVRTKDVFIIQSTCNPVSHHLMELLLMIDAMKRASASRITAVIPYYGYARQDKKVAPRVPISAKLVADMITTAGANRIITLDLHAGQIQGFFNIPVDNLF
;
A
#
# COMPACT_ATOMS: atom_id res chain seq x y z
N GLY A 1 25.55 -7.01 3.83
CA GLY A 1 25.18 -6.00 2.84
C GLY A 1 24.44 -6.65 1.68
N SER A 2 23.11 -6.78 1.78
CA SER A 2 22.27 -7.20 0.68
C SER A 2 21.79 -5.95 -0.07
N ASN A 3 22.13 -5.84 -1.35
CA ASN A 3 21.59 -4.81 -2.23
C ASN A 3 20.04 -4.87 -2.20
N PRO A 4 19.33 -3.74 -2.19
CA PRO A 4 17.89 -3.75 -2.33
C PRO A 4 17.52 -4.38 -3.68
N PRO A 5 16.45 -5.20 -3.75
CA PRO A 5 16.00 -5.80 -5.00
C PRO A 5 15.72 -4.74 -6.05
N ALA A 6 16.07 -5.06 -7.29
CA ALA A 6 15.94 -4.13 -8.41
C ALA A 6 14.47 -3.67 -8.58
N PRO A 7 14.24 -2.41 -8.97
CA PRO A 7 12.89 -1.85 -9.16
C PRO A 7 12.01 -2.66 -10.14
N ALA A 8 12.62 -3.49 -10.99
CA ALA A 8 11.93 -4.36 -11.95
C ALA A 8 10.98 -5.39 -11.31
N THR A 9 11.32 -5.97 -10.17
CA THR A 9 10.50 -6.99 -9.50
C THR A 9 9.22 -6.39 -8.93
N PHE A 10 9.32 -5.19 -8.35
CA PHE A 10 8.19 -4.43 -7.84
C PHE A 10 7.17 -4.10 -8.94
N ILE A 11 7.68 -3.77 -10.09
CA ILE A 11 6.94 -3.29 -11.26
C ILE A 11 6.22 -4.44 -11.97
N THR A 12 6.85 -5.60 -12.06
CA THR A 12 6.24 -6.79 -12.67
C THR A 12 5.06 -7.27 -11.85
N CYS A 13 5.14 -7.21 -10.52
CA CYS A 13 4.03 -7.59 -9.65
C CYS A 13 2.88 -6.56 -9.69
N ALA A 14 3.18 -5.26 -9.71
CA ALA A 14 2.15 -4.23 -9.90
C ALA A 14 1.37 -4.46 -11.19
N ARG A 15 2.05 -4.81 -12.30
CA ARG A 15 1.39 -5.19 -13.56
C ARG A 15 0.57 -6.48 -13.45
N ALA A 16 1.06 -7.51 -12.77
CA ALA A 16 0.34 -8.76 -12.57
C ALA A 16 -0.90 -8.56 -11.70
N THR A 17 -0.81 -7.74 -10.66
CA THR A 17 -1.92 -7.40 -9.76
C THR A 17 -3.01 -6.59 -10.47
N ILE A 18 -2.65 -5.73 -11.42
CA ILE A 18 -3.58 -4.99 -12.28
C ILE A 18 -4.24 -5.91 -13.32
N GLY A 19 -3.55 -6.98 -13.75
CA GLY A 19 -4.00 -7.89 -14.81
C GLY A 19 -4.83 -9.10 -14.36
N GLN A 20 -4.82 -9.51 -13.11
CA GLN A 20 -5.47 -10.74 -12.61
C GLN A 20 -6.94 -10.56 -12.21
N GLY A 21 -7.72 -9.88 -13.02
CA GLY A 21 -9.19 -9.83 -12.91
C GLY A 21 -9.92 -10.88 -13.76
N ARG A 22 -9.29 -12.01 -14.14
CA ARG A 22 -9.93 -13.06 -14.95
C ARG A 22 -9.95 -14.40 -14.22
N ILE A 23 -11.07 -14.70 -13.55
CA ILE A 23 -11.52 -16.08 -13.36
C ILE A 23 -12.72 -16.27 -14.29
N ALA A 24 -12.55 -17.12 -15.29
CA ALA A 24 -13.58 -17.43 -16.25
C ALA A 24 -14.64 -18.34 -15.61
N SER A 25 -15.87 -17.86 -15.46
CA SER A 25 -17.06 -18.70 -15.39
C SER A 25 -17.86 -18.55 -16.68
N ARG A 26 -18.13 -19.68 -17.33
CA ARG A 26 -18.94 -19.80 -18.54
C ARG A 26 -20.39 -19.41 -18.22
N GLY A 27 -20.87 -18.29 -18.74
CA GLY A 27 -22.29 -17.95 -18.68
C GLY A 27 -22.56 -16.46 -18.85
N LYS A 28 -23.02 -16.05 -20.05
CA LYS A 28 -23.48 -14.71 -20.47
C LYS A 28 -22.40 -13.64 -20.60
N ARG A 29 -22.13 -13.28 -21.87
CA ARG A 29 -21.23 -12.18 -22.25
C ARG A 29 -21.84 -10.83 -21.85
N HIS A 30 -21.55 -10.38 -20.64
CA HIS A 30 -21.51 -8.96 -20.38
C HIS A 30 -20.13 -8.49 -20.84
N ALA A 31 -20.09 -7.50 -21.74
CA ALA A 31 -18.87 -6.86 -22.16
C ALA A 31 -18.16 -6.31 -20.90
N VAL A 32 -17.11 -6.99 -20.46
CA VAL A 32 -16.19 -6.45 -19.47
C VAL A 32 -15.46 -5.33 -20.18
N ALA A 33 -15.83 -4.08 -19.88
CA ALA A 33 -15.11 -2.91 -20.36
C ALA A 33 -13.61 -3.16 -20.11
N SER A 34 -12.79 -3.03 -21.15
CA SER A 34 -11.34 -3.09 -21.02
C SER A 34 -10.95 -1.95 -20.09
N ARG A 35 -10.51 -2.27 -18.85
CA ARG A 35 -9.92 -1.28 -17.96
C ARG A 35 -8.70 -0.72 -18.67
N THR A 36 -8.79 0.51 -19.10
CA THR A 36 -7.68 1.25 -19.69
C THR A 36 -6.66 1.54 -18.59
N LEU A 37 -5.39 1.71 -18.93
CA LEU A 37 -4.30 2.05 -18.01
C LEU A 37 -4.56 3.34 -17.18
N ASN A 38 -5.61 4.09 -17.49
CA ASN A 38 -6.03 5.33 -16.83
C ASN A 38 -7.03 5.15 -15.67
N ASP A 39 -7.32 3.90 -15.24
CA ASP A 39 -8.31 3.63 -14.18
C ASP A 39 -7.72 3.53 -12.78
N PHE A 40 -6.43 3.80 -12.59
CA PHE A 40 -5.80 3.80 -11.27
C PHE A 40 -4.89 5.01 -11.05
N TRP A 41 -4.69 5.34 -9.78
CA TRP A 41 -3.81 6.41 -9.31
C TRP A 41 -2.74 5.87 -8.38
N ILE A 42 -1.55 6.50 -8.43
CA ILE A 42 -0.46 6.23 -7.49
C ILE A 42 -0.20 7.48 -6.67
N PHE A 43 -0.20 7.34 -5.36
CA PHE A 43 0.12 8.39 -4.40
C PHE A 43 1.34 7.99 -3.57
N SER A 44 2.05 8.99 -3.06
CA SER A 44 3.20 8.78 -2.17
C SER A 44 2.99 9.45 -0.83
N GLY A 45 3.32 8.74 0.24
CA GLY A 45 3.65 9.40 1.50
C GLY A 45 5.08 9.92 1.49
N ASN A 46 5.52 10.47 2.63
CA ASN A 46 6.81 11.18 2.73
C ASN A 46 8.03 10.26 2.90
N SER A 47 7.85 8.98 3.22
CA SER A 47 8.97 8.11 3.58
C SER A 47 9.99 7.89 2.45
N ASN A 48 9.54 7.86 1.18
CA ASN A 48 10.42 7.69 0.02
C ASN A 48 9.77 8.17 -1.28
N ILE A 49 9.63 9.47 -1.43
CA ILE A 49 9.05 10.10 -2.63
C ILE A 49 9.88 9.76 -3.90
N ALA A 50 11.20 9.62 -3.76
CA ALA A 50 12.07 9.29 -4.88
C ALA A 50 11.74 7.92 -5.49
N LEU A 51 11.43 6.92 -4.66
CA LEU A 51 10.98 5.60 -5.12
C LEU A 51 9.65 5.71 -5.87
N SER A 52 8.70 6.43 -5.30
CA SER A 52 7.37 6.63 -5.92
C SER A 52 7.46 7.29 -7.29
N LYS A 53 8.31 8.33 -7.42
CA LYS A 53 8.57 9.00 -8.71
C LYS A 53 9.17 8.03 -9.73
N LYS A 54 10.18 7.24 -9.37
CA LYS A 54 10.79 6.23 -10.26
C LYS A 54 9.78 5.18 -10.73
N ILE A 55 8.87 4.74 -9.84
CA ILE A 55 7.79 3.81 -10.19
C ILE A 55 6.86 4.46 -11.23
N CYS A 56 6.45 5.71 -11.00
CA CYS A 56 5.58 6.45 -11.91
C CYS A 56 6.25 6.69 -13.28
N GLU A 57 7.53 7.07 -13.31
CA GLU A 57 8.32 7.21 -14.54
C GLU A 57 8.35 5.91 -15.34
N PHE A 58 8.62 4.79 -14.68
CA PHE A 58 8.64 3.48 -15.34
C PHE A 58 7.26 3.09 -15.90
N LEU A 59 6.20 3.38 -15.17
CA LEU A 59 4.82 3.11 -15.60
C LEU A 59 4.31 4.14 -16.62
N LYS A 60 5.07 5.21 -16.88
CA LYS A 60 4.71 6.33 -17.76
C LYS A 60 3.40 7.00 -17.35
N MET A 61 3.24 7.26 -16.06
CA MET A 61 2.07 7.91 -15.50
C MET A 61 2.48 8.97 -14.45
N PRO A 62 1.67 9.99 -14.23
CA PRO A 62 1.94 10.98 -13.21
C PRO A 62 1.77 10.40 -11.80
N LEU A 63 2.49 10.97 -10.84
CA LEU A 63 2.22 10.79 -9.43
C LEU A 63 1.01 11.62 -9.04
N GLY A 64 0.06 11.04 -8.29
CA GLY A 64 -1.11 11.74 -7.81
C GLY A 64 -0.77 12.85 -6.81
N GLY A 65 -1.53 13.93 -6.87
CA GLY A 65 -1.39 15.09 -6.00
C GLY A 65 -1.90 14.78 -4.59
N ALA A 66 -1.00 14.84 -3.62
CA ALA A 66 -1.33 14.74 -2.21
C ALA A 66 -0.41 15.65 -1.40
N LYS A 67 -0.97 16.44 -0.51
CA LYS A 67 -0.24 17.20 0.50
C LYS A 67 -0.20 16.37 1.78
N VAL A 68 0.99 16.01 2.20
CA VAL A 68 1.28 15.31 3.46
C VAL A 68 2.18 16.20 4.27
N THR A 69 1.63 16.87 5.26
CA THR A 69 2.32 17.86 6.09
C THR A 69 2.18 17.52 7.57
N THR A 70 2.94 18.19 8.40
CA THR A 70 2.89 18.02 9.86
C THR A 70 2.64 19.38 10.49
N PHE A 71 1.68 19.46 11.40
CA PHE A 71 1.43 20.63 12.22
C PHE A 71 2.58 20.84 13.22
N SER A 72 2.62 22.02 13.84
CA SER A 72 3.66 22.39 14.80
C SER A 72 3.67 21.52 16.07
N ASP A 73 2.55 20.91 16.41
CA ASP A 73 2.38 19.97 17.51
C ASP A 73 2.73 18.51 17.16
N GLY A 74 3.06 18.26 15.86
CA GLY A 74 3.44 16.93 15.36
C GLY A 74 2.32 16.11 14.76
N GLU A 75 1.09 16.59 14.76
CA GLU A 75 -0.02 15.93 14.06
C GLU A 75 0.13 15.98 12.54
N ILE A 76 -0.28 14.93 11.87
CA ILE A 76 -0.17 14.79 10.41
C ILE A 76 -1.44 15.31 9.75
N GLN A 77 -1.28 16.16 8.75
CA GLN A 77 -2.36 16.62 7.88
C GLN A 77 -2.23 16.00 6.49
N ILE A 78 -3.33 15.45 5.99
CA ILE A 78 -3.43 14.88 4.64
C ILE A 78 -4.50 15.64 3.85
N GLU A 79 -4.14 16.03 2.63
CA GLU A 79 -5.07 16.58 1.63
C GLU A 79 -4.83 15.87 0.30
N ILE A 80 -5.85 15.20 -0.25
CA ILE A 80 -5.78 14.57 -1.56
C ILE A 80 -6.32 15.56 -2.58
N GLU A 81 -5.48 15.93 -3.56
CA GLU A 81 -5.79 16.96 -4.55
C GLU A 81 -6.54 16.39 -5.77
N ASP A 82 -6.29 15.12 -6.11
CA ASP A 82 -6.91 14.48 -7.26
C ASP A 82 -8.24 13.80 -6.92
N ASN A 83 -9.14 13.73 -7.90
CA ASN A 83 -10.40 13.02 -7.75
C ASN A 83 -10.20 11.50 -7.91
N VAL A 84 -10.28 10.79 -6.79
CA VAL A 84 -10.10 9.33 -6.71
C VAL A 84 -11.40 8.54 -6.68
N ARG A 85 -12.56 9.20 -6.80
CA ARG A 85 -13.87 8.53 -6.78
C ARG A 85 -13.94 7.43 -7.82
N THR A 86 -14.32 6.22 -7.40
CA THR A 86 -14.43 5.01 -8.24
C THR A 86 -13.12 4.52 -8.86
N LYS A 87 -11.97 5.08 -8.50
CA LYS A 87 -10.65 4.69 -9.01
C LYS A 87 -9.98 3.65 -8.10
N ASP A 88 -9.13 2.81 -8.70
CA ASP A 88 -8.19 2.00 -7.94
C ASP A 88 -7.01 2.90 -7.52
N VAL A 89 -6.62 2.84 -6.25
CA VAL A 89 -5.58 3.70 -5.68
C VAL A 89 -4.46 2.84 -5.08
N PHE A 90 -3.23 3.23 -5.40
CA PHE A 90 -2.02 2.66 -4.80
C PHE A 90 -1.35 3.74 -3.96
N ILE A 91 -1.12 3.45 -2.68
CA ILE A 91 -0.43 4.35 -1.75
C ILE A 91 0.94 3.75 -1.45
N ILE A 92 2.00 4.41 -1.90
CA ILE A 92 3.38 3.97 -1.66
C ILE A 92 3.90 4.66 -0.39
N GLN A 93 4.10 3.90 0.68
CA GLN A 93 4.62 4.39 1.95
C GLN A 93 5.36 3.29 2.71
N SER A 94 6.66 3.42 2.85
CA SER A 94 7.44 2.59 3.78
C SER A 94 7.16 3.00 5.22
N THR A 95 7.00 2.03 6.10
CA THR A 95 6.90 2.31 7.54
C THR A 95 8.27 2.16 8.23
N CYS A 96 9.30 2.77 7.61
CA CYS A 96 10.66 2.89 8.15
C CYS A 96 10.77 4.02 9.17
N ASN A 97 11.96 4.26 9.68
CA ASN A 97 12.20 5.33 10.65
C ASN A 97 11.89 6.73 10.07
N PRO A 98 11.13 7.57 10.79
CA PRO A 98 10.43 7.36 12.07
C PRO A 98 9.15 6.50 11.90
N VAL A 99 9.21 5.29 12.43
CA VAL A 99 8.24 4.20 12.12
C VAL A 99 6.80 4.59 12.43
N SER A 100 6.54 5.12 13.62
CA SER A 100 5.18 5.46 14.08
C SER A 100 4.60 6.63 13.27
N HIS A 101 5.43 7.59 12.88
CA HIS A 101 5.03 8.73 12.06
C HIS A 101 4.62 8.26 10.65
N HIS A 102 5.47 7.51 9.97
CA HIS A 102 5.16 6.99 8.63
C HIS A 102 3.99 5.98 8.63
N LEU A 103 3.83 5.22 9.72
CA LEU A 103 2.64 4.38 9.88
C LEU A 103 1.37 5.23 9.97
N MET A 104 1.39 6.30 10.79
CA MET A 104 0.24 7.19 10.92
C MET A 104 -0.07 7.92 9.60
N GLU A 105 0.95 8.39 8.86
CA GLU A 105 0.75 8.93 7.50
C GLU A 105 0.00 7.94 6.61
N LEU A 106 0.45 6.68 6.59
CA LEU A 106 -0.19 5.64 5.78
C LEU A 106 -1.66 5.43 6.16
N LEU A 107 -1.96 5.33 7.46
CA LEU A 107 -3.32 5.13 7.95
C LEU A 107 -4.24 6.29 7.59
N LEU A 108 -3.78 7.53 7.76
CA LEU A 108 -4.53 8.72 7.40
C LEU A 108 -4.75 8.85 5.89
N MET A 109 -3.75 8.51 5.07
CA MET A 109 -3.90 8.46 3.61
C MET A 109 -4.96 7.44 3.19
N ILE A 110 -4.95 6.24 3.79
CA ILE A 110 -5.94 5.19 3.50
C ILE A 110 -7.35 5.68 3.86
N ASP A 111 -7.54 6.28 5.04
CA ASP A 111 -8.84 6.82 5.46
C ASP A 111 -9.31 7.95 4.53
N ALA A 112 -8.42 8.87 4.14
CA ALA A 112 -8.73 9.94 3.20
C ALA A 112 -9.23 9.39 1.85
N MET A 113 -8.54 8.38 1.28
CA MET A 113 -8.94 7.73 0.03
C MET A 113 -10.29 7.01 0.16
N LYS A 114 -10.52 6.32 1.28
CA LYS A 114 -11.78 5.66 1.60
C LYS A 114 -12.93 6.66 1.66
N ARG A 115 -12.74 7.79 2.34
CA ARG A 115 -13.74 8.88 2.43
C ARG A 115 -13.97 9.58 1.10
N ALA A 116 -12.95 9.65 0.25
CA ALA A 116 -13.05 10.15 -1.13
C ALA A 116 -13.70 9.13 -2.10
N SER A 117 -14.19 7.99 -1.60
CA SER A 117 -14.89 6.95 -2.38
C SER A 117 -14.00 6.28 -3.44
N ALA A 118 -12.72 6.06 -3.16
CA ALA A 118 -11.88 5.19 -3.98
C ALA A 118 -12.52 3.79 -4.08
N SER A 119 -12.41 3.16 -5.25
CA SER A 119 -13.00 1.84 -5.49
C SER A 119 -12.23 0.73 -4.77
N ARG A 120 -10.91 0.83 -4.78
CA ARG A 120 -9.99 -0.11 -4.13
C ARG A 120 -8.73 0.62 -3.71
N ILE A 121 -8.26 0.32 -2.50
CA ILE A 121 -7.06 0.92 -1.92
C ILE A 121 -6.02 -0.19 -1.70
N THR A 122 -4.90 -0.09 -2.41
CA THR A 122 -3.74 -0.98 -2.23
C THR A 122 -2.64 -0.22 -1.51
N ALA A 123 -2.28 -0.67 -0.31
CA ALA A 123 -1.13 -0.13 0.40
C ALA A 123 0.15 -0.85 -0.06
N VAL A 124 1.08 -0.07 -0.61
CA VAL A 124 2.39 -0.53 -1.07
C VAL A 124 3.40 -0.14 -0.01
N ILE A 125 3.87 -1.13 0.75
CA ILE A 125 4.70 -0.93 1.94
C ILE A 125 6.05 -1.62 1.72
N PRO A 126 7.02 -0.93 1.07
CA PRO A 126 8.34 -1.52 0.78
C PRO A 126 9.08 -2.01 2.02
N TYR A 127 8.92 -1.32 3.14
CA TYR A 127 9.42 -1.77 4.44
C TYR A 127 8.28 -1.78 5.45
N TYR A 128 7.98 -2.97 6.00
CA TYR A 128 6.94 -3.16 7.00
C TYR A 128 7.51 -3.02 8.41
N GLY A 129 7.24 -1.91 9.05
CA GLY A 129 7.65 -1.63 10.43
C GLY A 129 6.96 -2.55 11.43
N TYR A 130 7.56 -2.69 12.63
CA TYR A 130 7.09 -3.58 13.69
C TYR A 130 7.09 -5.08 13.34
N ALA A 131 7.57 -5.48 12.17
CA ALA A 131 7.62 -6.87 11.71
C ALA A 131 8.41 -7.81 12.64
N ARG A 132 9.39 -7.28 13.39
CA ARG A 132 10.24 -8.07 14.30
C ARG A 132 9.47 -8.67 15.49
N GLN A 133 8.29 -8.11 15.81
CA GLN A 133 7.42 -8.60 16.89
C GLN A 133 6.25 -9.38 16.29
N ASP A 134 6.57 -10.50 15.64
CA ASP A 134 5.62 -11.40 14.97
C ASP A 134 5.10 -12.53 15.87
N LYS A 135 5.72 -12.70 17.04
CA LYS A 135 5.36 -13.73 18.03
C LYS A 135 5.66 -13.28 19.45
N LYS A 136 5.03 -13.94 20.41
CA LYS A 136 5.36 -13.74 21.83
C LYS A 136 6.63 -14.50 22.18
N VAL A 137 7.66 -13.78 22.58
CA VAL A 137 8.94 -14.34 23.09
C VAL A 137 9.00 -14.35 24.61
N ALA A 138 8.06 -13.66 25.29
CA ALA A 138 7.94 -13.59 26.74
C ALA A 138 6.46 -13.42 27.15
N PRO A 139 6.08 -13.66 28.43
CA PRO A 139 4.76 -13.30 28.91
C PRO A 139 4.50 -11.79 28.83
N ARG A 140 3.26 -11.42 28.55
CA ARG A 140 2.77 -10.02 28.57
C ARG A 140 3.43 -9.10 27.53
N VAL A 141 3.97 -9.63 26.42
CA VAL A 141 4.46 -8.85 25.29
C VAL A 141 3.42 -8.79 24.16
N PRO A 142 3.39 -7.71 23.37
CA PRO A 142 2.50 -7.61 22.22
C PRO A 142 2.96 -8.48 21.04
N ILE A 143 2.08 -8.66 20.07
CA ILE A 143 2.42 -9.07 18.70
C ILE A 143 2.17 -7.84 17.82
N SER A 144 3.15 -6.92 17.79
CA SER A 144 2.98 -5.62 17.14
C SER A 144 2.79 -5.74 15.63
N ALA A 145 3.38 -6.75 14.99
CA ALA A 145 3.16 -7.02 13.56
C ALA A 145 1.68 -7.29 13.25
N LYS A 146 0.97 -8.03 14.13
CA LYS A 146 -0.47 -8.29 13.98
C LYS A 146 -1.30 -7.03 14.22
N LEU A 147 -0.97 -6.27 15.27
CA LEU A 147 -1.66 -5.00 15.56
C LEU A 147 -1.60 -4.04 14.37
N VAL A 148 -0.42 -3.86 13.78
CA VAL A 148 -0.24 -3.00 12.61
C VAL A 148 -1.04 -3.52 11.41
N ALA A 149 -1.08 -4.83 11.17
CA ALA A 149 -1.90 -5.42 10.11
C ALA A 149 -3.39 -5.12 10.29
N ASP A 150 -3.89 -5.23 11.53
CA ASP A 150 -5.28 -4.92 11.85
C ASP A 150 -5.59 -3.43 11.67
N MET A 151 -4.69 -2.54 12.09
CA MET A 151 -4.85 -1.09 11.91
C MET A 151 -4.96 -0.71 10.43
N ILE A 152 -4.07 -1.23 9.58
CA ILE A 152 -4.07 -0.96 8.14
C ILE A 152 -5.35 -1.50 7.49
N THR A 153 -5.79 -2.69 7.86
CA THR A 153 -7.02 -3.30 7.35
C THR A 153 -8.25 -2.50 7.78
N THR A 154 -8.31 -2.10 9.06
CA THR A 154 -9.43 -1.31 9.62
C THR A 154 -9.50 0.09 9.02
N ALA A 155 -8.36 0.73 8.74
CA ALA A 155 -8.31 2.02 8.05
C ALA A 155 -8.98 1.95 6.67
N GLY A 156 -8.94 0.79 6.00
CA GLY A 156 -9.67 0.58 4.76
C GLY A 156 -8.85 0.06 3.59
N ALA A 157 -7.64 -0.42 3.81
CA ALA A 157 -6.87 -1.08 2.76
C ALA A 157 -7.60 -2.35 2.31
N ASN A 158 -7.61 -2.60 0.99
CA ASN A 158 -8.21 -3.77 0.37
C ASN A 158 -7.14 -4.80 -0.06
N ARG A 159 -5.88 -4.38 -0.17
CA ARG A 159 -4.74 -5.21 -0.56
C ARG A 159 -3.44 -4.61 -0.04
N ILE A 160 -2.48 -5.46 0.25
CA ILE A 160 -1.12 -5.08 0.62
C ILE A 160 -0.13 -5.58 -0.43
N ILE A 161 0.86 -4.75 -0.77
CA ILE A 161 2.06 -5.15 -1.48
C ILE A 161 3.25 -4.78 -0.59
N THR A 162 4.12 -5.73 -0.31
CA THR A 162 5.29 -5.52 0.55
C THR A 162 6.51 -6.24 -0.01
N LEU A 163 7.70 -5.91 0.50
CA LEU A 163 8.95 -6.57 0.12
C LEU A 163 9.61 -7.15 1.36
N ASP A 164 10.21 -8.35 1.19
CA ASP A 164 11.08 -8.98 2.19
C ASP A 164 10.54 -8.87 3.62
N LEU A 165 9.31 -9.35 3.86
CA LEU A 165 8.78 -9.42 5.22
C LEU A 165 9.76 -10.16 6.13
N HIS A 166 9.98 -9.62 7.32
CA HIS A 166 10.85 -10.20 8.34
C HIS A 166 10.57 -11.70 8.58
N ALA A 167 9.32 -12.10 8.45
CA ALA A 167 8.88 -13.48 8.53
C ALA A 167 7.68 -13.69 7.58
N GLY A 168 7.72 -14.73 6.77
CA GLY A 168 6.69 -15.01 5.75
C GLY A 168 5.29 -15.20 6.32
N GLN A 169 5.17 -15.72 7.56
CA GLN A 169 3.90 -15.92 8.25
C GLN A 169 3.15 -14.61 8.57
N ILE A 170 3.81 -13.44 8.55
CA ILE A 170 3.16 -12.13 8.74
C ILE A 170 2.06 -11.90 7.69
N GLN A 171 2.18 -12.50 6.49
CA GLN A 171 1.12 -12.46 5.48
C GLN A 171 -0.22 -13.00 6.04
N GLY A 172 -0.16 -14.01 6.90
CA GLY A 172 -1.34 -14.58 7.57
C GLY A 172 -1.97 -13.70 8.65
N PHE A 173 -1.35 -12.57 9.02
CA PHE A 173 -1.92 -11.63 9.97
C PHE A 173 -2.97 -10.70 9.34
N PHE A 174 -2.98 -10.62 8.01
CA PHE A 174 -3.94 -9.83 7.27
C PHE A 174 -5.15 -10.67 6.88
N ASN A 175 -6.35 -10.09 6.99
CA ASN A 175 -7.59 -10.65 6.47
C ASN A 175 -7.90 -10.16 5.04
N ILE A 176 -6.93 -9.55 4.39
CA ILE A 176 -6.98 -9.06 3.02
C ILE A 176 -5.79 -9.64 2.24
N PRO A 177 -5.85 -9.70 0.89
CA PRO A 177 -4.76 -10.22 0.08
C PRO A 177 -3.44 -9.49 0.32
N VAL A 178 -2.35 -10.26 0.41
CA VAL A 178 -0.98 -9.75 0.58
C VAL A 178 -0.08 -10.34 -0.50
N ASP A 179 0.61 -9.49 -1.23
CA ASP A 179 1.68 -9.85 -2.15
C ASP A 179 3.02 -9.50 -1.48
N ASN A 180 3.74 -10.52 -1.01
CA ASN A 180 5.10 -10.35 -0.51
C ASN A 180 6.09 -10.63 -1.63
N LEU A 181 6.87 -9.63 -2.02
CA LEU A 181 7.88 -9.71 -3.07
C LEU A 181 9.25 -9.97 -2.45
N PHE A 182 10.11 -10.70 -3.18
CA PHE A 182 11.48 -11.06 -2.77
C PHE A 182 12.50 -10.45 -3.71
#